data_032a4cfac06a9c789b2efb035bf7a369
#
_entry.id   032a4cfac06a9c789b2efb035bf7a369
#
_cell.length_a   1.000
_cell.length_b   1.000
_cell.length_c   1.000
_cell.angle_alpha   90.00
_cell.angle_beta   90.00
_cell.angle_gamma   90.00
#
_symmetry.space_group_name_H-M   'P 1'
#
loop_
_entity.id
_entity.type
_entity.pdbx_description
1 polymer ?
#
loop_
_entity_poly.entity_id
_entity_poly.type
_entity_poly.pdbx_seq_one_letter_code
_entity_poly.pdbx_strand_id
1 'polypeptide(L)'
;GDDKLLQVKAVLYDRAGNPINYDLGPGAVLTIDQTPPFITVTSPTDNSFGNTAAVAYTLSENIETGTVTWTRISGTEDPGSPHVQDLAGDELLMVGINGTLTDNPTLVHGTLYNITFDATEVPGNIVTPVTINSFKYDIEAPTFSSFYPDSLDFVNNSRVSYQISETLESG
;
A
#
# COMPACT_ATOMS: atom_id res chain seq x y z
N GLY A 1 -18.86 10.52 -17.96
CA GLY A 1 -19.89 10.70 -17.07
C GLY A 1 -20.18 9.50 -16.23
N ASP A 2 -19.45 9.38 -15.21
CA ASP A 2 -19.57 8.37 -14.20
C ASP A 2 -20.85 8.55 -13.41
N ASP A 3 -21.31 7.51 -12.74
CA ASP A 3 -22.53 7.48 -11.92
C ASP A 3 -23.84 7.83 -12.68
N LYS A 4 -23.85 7.57 -13.97
CA LYS A 4 -25.10 7.75 -14.72
C LYS A 4 -26.07 6.64 -14.39
N LEU A 5 -27.21 7.05 -13.83
CA LEU A 5 -28.38 6.19 -13.65
C LEU A 5 -29.10 6.02 -14.98
N LEU A 6 -29.12 4.81 -15.49
CA LEU A 6 -29.81 4.47 -16.72
C LEU A 6 -31.04 3.60 -16.43
N GLN A 7 -32.17 3.97 -16.94
CA GLN A 7 -33.35 3.12 -16.94
C GLN A 7 -33.35 2.26 -18.22
N VAL A 8 -33.34 0.94 -18.05
CA VAL A 8 -33.39 0.00 -19.18
C VAL A 8 -34.79 -0.36 -19.52
N LYS A 9 -35.20 -0.10 -20.78
CA LYS A 9 -36.49 -0.49 -21.36
C LYS A 9 -36.24 -1.31 -22.61
N ALA A 10 -36.95 -2.39 -22.76
CA ALA A 10 -36.99 -3.18 -24.00
C ALA A 10 -38.41 -3.21 -24.56
N VAL A 11 -38.55 -2.94 -25.86
CA VAL A 11 -39.79 -3.12 -26.61
C VAL A 11 -39.55 -4.21 -27.64
N LEU A 12 -40.24 -5.32 -27.49
CA LEU A 12 -40.20 -6.43 -28.44
C LEU A 12 -41.50 -6.53 -29.18
N TYR A 13 -41.48 -6.93 -30.43
CA TYR A 13 -42.67 -7.12 -31.26
C TYR A 13 -42.82 -8.58 -31.66
N ASP A 14 -44.04 -9.13 -31.57
CA ASP A 14 -44.31 -10.42 -32.15
C ASP A 14 -44.35 -10.35 -33.69
N ARG A 15 -44.53 -11.49 -34.34
CA ARG A 15 -44.59 -11.56 -35.82
C ARG A 15 -45.79 -10.85 -36.41
N ALA A 16 -46.83 -10.57 -35.62
CA ALA A 16 -48.01 -9.83 -36.01
C ALA A 16 -47.88 -8.32 -35.76
N GLY A 17 -46.75 -7.87 -35.16
CA GLY A 17 -46.50 -6.47 -34.86
C GLY A 17 -47.03 -6.03 -33.50
N ASN A 18 -47.47 -6.93 -32.63
CA ASN A 18 -47.92 -6.56 -31.29
C ASN A 18 -46.69 -6.32 -30.37
N PRO A 19 -46.64 -5.16 -29.67
CA PRO A 19 -45.53 -4.86 -28.79
C PRO A 19 -45.66 -5.55 -27.43
N ILE A 20 -44.55 -6.05 -26.92
CA ILE A 20 -44.34 -6.33 -25.52
C ILE A 20 -43.35 -5.28 -24.96
N ASN A 21 -43.80 -4.57 -23.96
CA ASN A 21 -42.93 -3.61 -23.24
C ASN A 21 -42.40 -4.30 -22.00
N TYR A 22 -41.07 -4.38 -21.91
CA TYR A 22 -40.38 -4.82 -20.70
C TYR A 22 -39.69 -3.62 -20.04
N ASP A 23 -40.15 -3.27 -18.86
CA ASP A 23 -39.58 -2.23 -18.03
C ASP A 23 -39.18 -2.89 -16.73
N LEU A 24 -37.89 -2.73 -16.34
CA LEU A 24 -37.39 -3.26 -15.07
C LEU A 24 -38.08 -2.63 -13.84
N GLY A 25 -38.95 -1.62 -14.07
CA GLY A 25 -39.68 -0.92 -13.02
C GLY A 25 -38.97 0.34 -12.52
N PRO A 26 -39.65 1.20 -11.77
CA PRO A 26 -39.20 2.53 -11.42
C PRO A 26 -38.04 2.53 -10.37
N GLY A 27 -37.60 1.36 -9.89
CA GLY A 27 -36.47 1.21 -8.95
C GLY A 27 -35.27 0.49 -9.54
N ALA A 28 -35.38 0.00 -10.79
CA ALA A 28 -34.27 -0.71 -11.42
C ALA A 28 -33.43 0.29 -12.21
N VAL A 29 -32.28 0.61 -11.69
CA VAL A 29 -31.30 1.51 -12.29
C VAL A 29 -30.00 0.76 -12.57
N LEU A 30 -29.40 1.07 -13.70
CA LEU A 30 -28.02 0.67 -14.02
C LEU A 30 -27.13 1.87 -13.76
N THR A 31 -26.17 1.72 -12.89
CA THR A 31 -25.09 2.70 -12.71
C THR A 31 -23.93 2.32 -13.60
N ILE A 32 -23.45 3.27 -14.39
CA ILE A 32 -22.25 3.10 -15.20
C ILE A 32 -21.13 3.90 -14.52
N ASP A 33 -20.14 3.21 -14.06
CA ASP A 33 -18.92 3.75 -13.51
C ASP A 33 -17.75 3.36 -14.43
N GLN A 34 -16.96 4.35 -14.83
CA GLN A 34 -15.84 4.22 -15.75
C GLN A 34 -14.57 4.90 -15.19
N THR A 35 -14.63 5.42 -13.97
CA THR A 35 -13.52 6.10 -13.33
C THR A 35 -12.76 5.12 -12.44
N PRO A 36 -11.54 4.72 -12.79
CA PRO A 36 -10.76 3.86 -11.90
C PRO A 36 -10.51 4.54 -10.56
N PRO A 37 -10.54 3.79 -9.46
CA PRO A 37 -10.10 4.29 -8.17
C PRO A 37 -8.62 4.70 -8.21
N PHE A 38 -8.19 5.56 -7.31
CA PHE A 38 -6.78 5.86 -7.11
C PHE A 38 -6.37 5.64 -5.66
N ILE A 39 -5.11 5.23 -5.48
CA ILE A 39 -4.49 4.99 -4.19
C ILE A 39 -3.55 6.17 -3.90
N THR A 40 -3.66 6.74 -2.69
CA THR A 40 -2.70 7.71 -2.17
C THR A 40 -1.93 7.08 -1.02
N VAL A 41 -0.66 6.77 -1.23
CA VAL A 41 0.24 6.23 -0.21
C VAL A 41 0.93 7.39 0.50
N THR A 42 0.87 7.39 1.84
CA THR A 42 1.51 8.41 2.68
C THR A 42 2.71 7.86 3.46
N SER A 43 2.77 6.54 3.66
CA SER A 43 3.89 5.85 4.30
C SER A 43 3.95 4.39 3.83
N PRO A 44 5.15 3.83 3.61
CA PRO A 44 6.44 4.53 3.56
C PRO A 44 6.55 5.45 2.33
N THR A 45 7.60 6.26 2.28
CA THR A 45 7.93 7.11 1.12
C THR A 45 9.13 6.56 0.37
N ASP A 46 9.36 7.03 -0.85
CA ASP A 46 10.53 6.65 -1.64
C ASP A 46 11.83 6.88 -0.85
N ASN A 47 12.75 5.93 -0.95
CA ASN A 47 14.07 5.95 -0.31
C ASN A 47 14.02 6.08 1.23
N SER A 48 12.92 5.69 1.86
CA SER A 48 12.78 5.73 3.31
C SER A 48 13.31 4.47 3.99
N PHE A 49 13.41 4.55 5.31
CA PHE A 49 13.79 3.45 6.20
C PHE A 49 12.61 3.12 7.10
N GLY A 50 12.47 1.85 7.48
CA GLY A 50 11.45 1.44 8.44
C GLY A 50 11.78 0.11 9.07
N ASN A 51 11.27 -0.08 10.29
CA ASN A 51 11.46 -1.29 11.09
C ASN A 51 10.19 -2.16 11.15
N THR A 52 9.18 -1.82 10.38
CA THR A 52 7.94 -2.59 10.25
C THR A 52 7.53 -2.68 8.78
N ALA A 53 6.65 -3.61 8.45
CA ALA A 53 6.00 -3.67 7.13
C ALA A 53 4.72 -2.81 7.07
N ALA A 54 4.51 -1.91 8.04
CA ALA A 54 3.34 -1.05 8.10
C ALA A 54 3.28 -0.11 6.90
N VAL A 55 2.06 0.13 6.44
CA VAL A 55 1.75 1.04 5.32
C VAL A 55 0.64 2.02 5.73
N ALA A 56 0.62 3.18 5.10
CA ALA A 56 -0.47 4.13 5.24
C ALA A 56 -0.91 4.60 3.86
N TYR A 57 -2.17 4.39 3.54
CA TYR A 57 -2.78 4.78 2.28
C TYR A 57 -4.25 5.13 2.45
N THR A 58 -4.79 5.85 1.48
CA THR A 58 -6.23 6.09 1.32
C THR A 58 -6.63 5.76 -0.11
N LEU A 59 -7.91 5.45 -0.30
CA LEU A 59 -8.53 5.16 -1.59
C LEU A 59 -9.52 6.27 -1.94
N SER A 60 -9.69 6.60 -3.22
CA SER A 60 -10.71 7.55 -3.67
C SER A 60 -12.12 7.01 -3.50
N GLU A 61 -12.25 5.69 -3.49
CA GLU A 61 -13.50 4.95 -3.34
C GLU A 61 -13.22 3.53 -2.81
N ASN A 62 -14.27 2.77 -2.46
CA ASN A 62 -14.13 1.39 -2.02
C ASN A 62 -13.72 0.51 -3.21
N ILE A 63 -12.82 -0.42 -2.97
CA ILE A 63 -12.34 -1.40 -3.94
C ILE A 63 -12.90 -2.79 -3.64
N GLU A 64 -12.96 -3.65 -4.66
CA GLU A 64 -13.38 -5.04 -4.51
C GLU A 64 -12.22 -5.95 -4.09
N THR A 65 -11.06 -5.73 -4.72
CA THR A 65 -9.83 -6.46 -4.43
C THR A 65 -8.63 -5.53 -4.51
N GLY A 66 -7.60 -5.85 -3.77
CA GLY A 66 -6.33 -5.13 -3.83
C GLY A 66 -5.21 -5.96 -3.27
N THR A 67 -3.98 -5.59 -3.62
CA THR A 67 -2.76 -6.22 -3.11
C THR A 67 -1.70 -5.19 -2.77
N VAL A 68 -0.89 -5.50 -1.77
CA VAL A 68 0.38 -4.82 -1.52
C VAL A 68 1.50 -5.83 -1.68
N THR A 69 2.48 -5.51 -2.52
CA THR A 69 3.57 -6.42 -2.87
C THR A 69 4.91 -5.80 -2.53
N TRP A 70 5.70 -6.45 -1.66
CA TRP A 70 7.09 -6.09 -1.35
C TRP A 70 8.03 -6.91 -2.22
N THR A 71 8.66 -6.29 -3.19
CA THR A 71 9.62 -6.93 -4.10
C THR A 71 11.04 -6.51 -3.76
N ARG A 72 11.89 -7.46 -3.39
CA ARG A 72 13.32 -7.20 -3.17
C ARG A 72 13.98 -6.67 -4.43
N ILE A 73 14.73 -5.58 -4.30
CA ILE A 73 15.54 -5.02 -5.38
C ILE A 73 17.04 -5.13 -5.12
N SER A 74 17.48 -5.10 -3.85
CA SER A 74 18.88 -5.25 -3.46
C SER A 74 19.04 -5.49 -1.95
N GLY A 75 20.26 -5.44 -1.44
CA GLY A 75 20.57 -5.65 -0.02
C GLY A 75 20.61 -7.13 0.35
N THR A 76 20.30 -7.45 1.60
CA THR A 76 20.29 -8.83 2.11
C THR A 76 19.36 -9.70 1.27
N GLU A 77 19.71 -10.97 1.05
CA GLU A 77 18.85 -11.88 0.32
C GLU A 77 17.58 -12.19 1.08
N ASP A 78 16.47 -12.15 0.35
CA ASP A 78 15.16 -12.55 0.83
C ASP A 78 14.58 -13.62 -0.12
N PRO A 79 14.73 -14.90 0.23
CA PRO A 79 14.23 -15.99 -0.60
C PRO A 79 12.69 -16.05 -0.69
N GLY A 80 11.98 -15.35 0.20
CA GLY A 80 10.52 -15.25 0.19
C GLY A 80 9.98 -14.16 -0.73
N SER A 81 10.84 -13.28 -1.25
CA SER A 81 10.42 -12.20 -2.13
C SER A 81 10.00 -12.71 -3.53
N PRO A 82 8.91 -12.16 -4.13
CA PRO A 82 8.07 -11.09 -3.61
C PRO A 82 7.09 -11.58 -2.52
N HIS A 83 6.89 -10.75 -1.50
CA HIS A 83 5.82 -10.95 -0.53
C HIS A 83 4.55 -10.26 -1.04
N VAL A 84 3.48 -11.00 -1.20
CA VAL A 84 2.20 -10.48 -1.68
C VAL A 84 1.18 -10.59 -0.55
N GLN A 85 0.53 -9.47 -0.26
CA GLN A 85 -0.52 -9.35 0.72
C GLN A 85 -1.82 -8.97 0.02
N ASP A 86 -2.84 -9.81 0.14
CA ASP A 86 -4.19 -9.45 -0.29
C ASP A 86 -4.84 -8.52 0.74
N LEU A 87 -5.48 -7.47 0.27
CA LEU A 87 -6.24 -6.54 1.12
C LEU A 87 -7.59 -7.15 1.50
N ALA A 88 -8.02 -6.94 2.75
CA ALA A 88 -9.24 -7.50 3.28
C ALA A 88 -9.98 -6.56 4.25
N GLY A 89 -11.30 -6.71 4.34
CA GLY A 89 -12.13 -5.95 5.30
C GLY A 89 -11.99 -4.44 5.15
N ASP A 90 -11.60 -3.76 6.22
CA ASP A 90 -11.48 -2.29 6.23
C ASP A 90 -10.37 -1.77 5.32
N GLU A 91 -9.42 -2.62 4.93
CA GLU A 91 -8.33 -2.29 4.00
C GLU A 91 -8.84 -1.98 2.58
N LEU A 92 -10.04 -2.44 2.24
CA LEU A 92 -10.71 -2.22 0.95
C LEU A 92 -11.59 -0.96 0.94
N LEU A 93 -11.72 -0.27 2.06
CA LEU A 93 -12.60 0.87 2.19
C LEU A 93 -11.89 2.19 1.89
N MET A 94 -12.66 3.19 1.46
CA MET A 94 -12.19 4.54 1.10
C MET A 94 -11.30 5.19 2.17
N VAL A 95 -11.52 4.90 3.45
CA VAL A 95 -10.69 5.41 4.56
C VAL A 95 -9.24 4.92 4.46
N GLY A 96 -9.04 3.71 3.88
CA GLY A 96 -7.72 3.08 3.79
C GLY A 96 -7.15 2.67 5.15
N ILE A 97 -5.85 2.47 5.19
CA ILE A 97 -5.13 1.98 6.36
C ILE A 97 -3.98 2.91 6.74
N ASN A 98 -3.74 3.01 8.05
CA ASN A 98 -2.53 3.60 8.62
C ASN A 98 -1.97 2.64 9.68
N GLY A 99 -1.13 1.71 9.25
CA GLY A 99 -0.53 0.72 10.15
C GLY A 99 -0.21 -0.60 9.47
N THR A 100 -0.29 -1.68 10.24
CA THR A 100 -0.06 -3.04 9.74
C THR A 100 -1.31 -3.59 9.07
N LEU A 101 -1.13 -4.22 7.92
CA LEU A 101 -2.18 -4.99 7.26
C LEU A 101 -2.52 -6.26 8.05
N THR A 102 -3.66 -6.88 7.75
CA THR A 102 -4.15 -8.06 8.47
C THR A 102 -3.14 -9.21 8.48
N ASP A 103 -2.43 -9.43 7.37
CA ASP A 103 -1.45 -10.51 7.20
C ASP A 103 -0.07 -9.96 6.77
N ASN A 104 0.49 -9.05 7.53
CA ASN A 104 1.78 -8.43 7.18
C ASN A 104 2.88 -9.45 6.92
N PRO A 105 3.69 -9.25 5.87
CA PRO A 105 4.82 -10.13 5.58
C PRO A 105 5.94 -9.98 6.62
N THR A 106 6.72 -11.03 6.78
CA THR A 106 8.00 -10.97 7.51
C THR A 106 9.09 -10.56 6.54
N LEU A 107 9.54 -9.32 6.64
CA LEU A 107 10.61 -8.77 5.82
C LEU A 107 12.00 -9.11 6.40
N VAL A 108 13.02 -9.10 5.54
CA VAL A 108 14.40 -9.41 5.92
C VAL A 108 15.19 -8.13 6.17
N HIS A 109 15.84 -8.04 7.35
CA HIS A 109 16.70 -6.91 7.71
C HIS A 109 17.81 -6.64 6.67
N GLY A 110 18.06 -5.37 6.40
CA GLY A 110 19.08 -4.91 5.45
C GLY A 110 18.68 -5.04 3.98
N THR A 111 17.45 -5.47 3.70
CA THR A 111 16.91 -5.59 2.33
C THR A 111 16.26 -4.30 1.88
N LEU A 112 16.45 -3.94 0.60
CA LEU A 112 15.71 -2.89 -0.08
C LEU A 112 14.56 -3.50 -0.86
N TYR A 113 13.37 -2.93 -0.69
CA TYR A 113 12.14 -3.33 -1.36
C TYR A 113 11.57 -2.20 -2.20
N ASN A 114 10.96 -2.57 -3.33
CA ASN A 114 9.90 -1.76 -3.92
C ASN A 114 8.57 -2.28 -3.37
N ILE A 115 7.66 -1.37 -3.01
CA ILE A 115 6.34 -1.69 -2.48
C ILE A 115 5.30 -1.22 -3.48
N THR A 116 4.59 -2.14 -4.11
CA THR A 116 3.59 -1.84 -5.15
C THR A 116 2.19 -2.10 -4.62
N PHE A 117 1.30 -1.16 -4.85
CA PHE A 117 -0.12 -1.20 -4.51
C PHE A 117 -0.93 -1.34 -5.79
N ASP A 118 -1.77 -2.37 -5.86
CA ASP A 118 -2.71 -2.65 -6.94
C ASP A 118 -4.11 -2.81 -6.40
N ALA A 119 -5.12 -2.43 -7.17
CA ALA A 119 -6.51 -2.63 -6.80
C ALA A 119 -7.45 -2.66 -8.00
N THR A 120 -8.62 -3.27 -7.78
CA THR A 120 -9.73 -3.33 -8.73
C THR A 120 -11.02 -3.06 -7.96
N GLU A 121 -11.92 -2.28 -8.54
CA GLU A 121 -13.24 -2.03 -7.99
C GLU A 121 -14.34 -2.85 -8.69
N VAL A 122 -15.56 -2.82 -8.14
CA VAL A 122 -16.79 -3.18 -8.86
C VAL A 122 -17.27 -1.93 -9.61
N PRO A 123 -17.31 -1.86 -10.92
CA PRO A 123 -17.51 -2.91 -11.92
C PRO A 123 -16.25 -3.41 -12.67
N GLY A 124 -15.08 -3.31 -12.10
CA GLY A 124 -13.89 -3.89 -12.72
C GLY A 124 -12.91 -2.86 -13.30
N ASN A 125 -13.02 -1.59 -12.94
CA ASN A 125 -11.99 -0.60 -13.25
C ASN A 125 -10.74 -0.88 -12.41
N ILE A 126 -9.56 -0.81 -13.05
CA ILE A 126 -8.29 -1.19 -12.45
C ILE A 126 -7.51 0.08 -12.10
N VAL A 127 -7.00 0.13 -10.88
CA VAL A 127 -6.09 1.19 -10.42
C VAL A 127 -4.83 1.23 -11.29
N THR A 128 -4.31 2.42 -11.53
CA THR A 128 -2.91 2.54 -11.97
C THR A 128 -2.02 2.23 -10.77
N PRO A 129 -1.16 1.18 -10.84
CA PRO A 129 -0.33 0.77 -9.71
C PRO A 129 0.51 1.92 -9.15
N VAL A 130 0.58 2.01 -7.81
CA VAL A 130 1.43 2.96 -7.11
C VAL A 130 2.61 2.20 -6.52
N THR A 131 3.83 2.62 -6.83
CA THR A 131 5.05 1.98 -6.33
C THR A 131 5.87 2.96 -5.51
N ILE A 132 6.18 2.56 -4.29
CA ILE A 132 7.19 3.17 -3.42
C ILE A 132 8.52 2.50 -3.69
N ASN A 133 9.53 3.27 -4.02
CA ASN A 133 10.83 2.76 -4.44
C ASN A 133 11.84 2.80 -3.30
N SER A 134 12.69 1.76 -3.22
CA SER A 134 13.87 1.73 -2.35
C SER A 134 13.57 1.91 -0.86
N PHE A 135 12.48 1.31 -0.37
CA PHE A 135 12.25 1.20 1.07
C PHE A 135 13.27 0.22 1.68
N LYS A 136 14.06 0.68 2.66
CA LYS A 136 15.01 -0.17 3.39
C LYS A 136 14.40 -0.66 4.69
N TYR A 137 14.29 -1.97 4.82
CA TYR A 137 13.87 -2.59 6.06
C TYR A 137 15.05 -2.77 7.01
N ASP A 138 14.97 -2.16 8.20
CA ASP A 138 16.04 -2.12 9.18
C ASP A 138 15.49 -2.24 10.60
N ILE A 139 15.86 -3.32 11.29
CA ILE A 139 15.43 -3.61 12.67
C ILE A 139 16.61 -3.61 13.66
N GLU A 140 17.82 -3.32 13.20
CA GLU A 140 18.97 -3.23 14.09
C GLU A 140 19.04 -1.83 14.71
N ALA A 141 19.27 -1.79 16.01
CA ALA A 141 19.52 -0.54 16.70
C ALA A 141 20.97 -0.13 16.55
N PRO A 142 21.28 1.18 16.44
CA PRO A 142 22.65 1.65 16.42
C PRO A 142 23.41 1.26 17.69
N THR A 143 24.66 0.90 17.53
CA THR A 143 25.54 0.55 18.64
C THR A 143 26.68 1.54 18.77
N PHE A 144 27.09 1.80 20.00
CA PHE A 144 28.27 2.60 20.31
C PHE A 144 29.48 1.72 20.53
N SER A 145 30.64 2.16 20.05
CA SER A 145 31.91 1.50 20.22
C SER A 145 33.07 2.49 20.32
N SER A 146 34.27 2.00 20.61
CA SER A 146 35.50 2.79 20.63
C SER A 146 35.42 4.05 21.49
N PHE A 147 34.95 3.87 22.74
CA PHE A 147 34.83 4.98 23.69
C PHE A 147 36.21 5.50 24.12
N TYR A 148 36.33 6.82 24.25
CA TYR A 148 37.42 7.49 24.93
C TYR A 148 36.86 8.67 25.73
N PRO A 149 37.27 8.91 27.00
CA PRO A 149 38.15 8.06 27.81
C PRO A 149 37.51 6.71 28.14
N ASP A 150 38.34 5.71 28.37
CA ASP A 150 37.91 4.41 28.86
C ASP A 150 37.60 4.47 30.35
N SER A 151 36.98 3.43 30.86
CA SER A 151 36.65 3.34 32.30
C SER A 151 37.93 3.46 33.15
N LEU A 152 37.93 4.34 34.15
CA LEU A 152 39.04 4.64 35.05
C LEU A 152 40.23 5.42 34.45
N ASP A 153 40.09 5.92 33.20
CA ASP A 153 41.15 6.77 32.63
C ASP A 153 41.25 8.11 33.37
N PHE A 154 42.49 8.57 33.55
CA PHE A 154 42.79 9.91 34.02
C PHE A 154 43.04 10.82 32.83
N VAL A 155 42.18 11.82 32.65
CA VAL A 155 42.26 12.76 31.52
C VAL A 155 42.41 14.20 32.02
N ASN A 156 43.07 15.02 31.24
CA ASN A 156 43.29 16.43 31.54
C ASN A 156 42.29 17.37 30.86
N ASN A 157 41.28 16.83 30.20
CA ASN A 157 40.23 17.57 29.54
C ASN A 157 38.92 16.72 29.52
N SER A 158 37.81 17.34 29.15
CA SER A 158 36.48 16.70 29.09
C SER A 158 36.13 16.17 27.70
N ARG A 159 37.13 15.89 26.85
CA ARG A 159 36.85 15.34 25.51
C ARG A 159 36.38 13.90 25.63
N VAL A 160 35.29 13.60 24.90
CA VAL A 160 34.82 12.25 24.68
C VAL A 160 34.80 11.96 23.19
N SER A 161 35.08 10.74 22.80
CA SER A 161 34.89 10.23 21.44
C SER A 161 34.29 8.83 21.47
N TYR A 162 33.58 8.50 20.42
CA TYR A 162 32.93 7.20 20.23
C TYR A 162 32.75 6.96 18.74
N GLN A 163 32.47 5.72 18.38
CA GLN A 163 32.00 5.34 17.06
C GLN A 163 30.55 4.86 17.18
N ILE A 164 29.74 5.16 16.15
CA ILE A 164 28.39 4.66 16.01
C ILE A 164 28.36 3.74 14.78
N SER A 165 27.67 2.61 14.88
CA SER A 165 27.60 1.61 13.81
C SER A 165 26.92 2.08 12.53
N GLU A 166 26.08 3.12 12.63
CA GLU A 166 25.27 3.61 11.51
C GLU A 166 24.99 5.12 11.62
N THR A 167 24.46 5.70 10.54
CA THR A 167 24.09 7.11 10.53
C THR A 167 22.78 7.30 11.31
N LEU A 168 22.77 8.25 12.24
CA LEU A 168 21.57 8.61 12.98
C LEU A 168 20.81 9.72 12.25
N GLU A 169 19.49 9.63 12.26
CA GLU A 169 18.67 10.80 11.97
C GLU A 169 18.62 11.72 13.20
N SER A 170 18.65 13.03 12.95
CA SER A 170 18.45 14.01 14.01
C SER A 170 17.00 13.94 14.50
N GLY A 171 16.81 13.55 15.74
CA GLY A 171 15.52 13.64 16.43
C GLY A 171 15.11 15.08 16.72
#